data_ec863bfd5a7bdb3c851796cbe7ebb266
#
_entry.id   ec863bfd5a7bdb3c851796cbe7ebb266
#
_cell.length_a   1.000
_cell.length_b   1.000
_cell.length_c   1.000
_cell.angle_alpha   90.00
_cell.angle_beta   90.00
_cell.angle_gamma   90.00
#
_symmetry.space_group_name_H-M   'P 1'
#
loop_
_entity.id
_entity.type
_entity.pdbx_description
1 polymer ?
#
loop_
_entity_poly.entity_id
_entity_poly.type
_entity_poly.pdbx_seq_one_letter_code
_entity_poly.pdbx_strand_id
1 'polypeptide(L)'
;NATIVGDVTMGDDCSVWFCAVLRADVDGIRIGNRVNIQDGACVHQSHGTPVVIEDDVSVGHNATVHGCTLRRGCLIGMGATVLDAAEVGEGAVVAAGAVVLQGTKIGANELWAGVPAKLVKRTAPGQAEEFAQHYMEIKKWY
;
A
#
# COMPACT_ATOMS: atom_id res chain seq x y z
N ASN A 1 2.82 -10.92 -15.54
CA ASN A 1 2.22 -12.09 -14.87
C ASN A 1 1.64 -11.73 -13.47
N ALA A 2 1.25 -10.47 -13.26
CA ALA A 2 0.41 -10.12 -12.13
C ALA A 2 -0.99 -10.75 -12.28
N THR A 3 -1.66 -11.00 -11.17
CA THR A 3 -3.01 -11.57 -11.15
C THR A 3 -3.98 -10.56 -10.54
N ILE A 4 -5.00 -10.16 -11.29
CA ILE A 4 -6.04 -9.24 -10.83
C ILE A 4 -7.40 -9.91 -11.05
N VAL A 5 -8.18 -10.13 -9.98
CA VAL A 5 -9.48 -10.78 -10.02
C VAL A 5 -10.49 -10.10 -9.11
N GLY A 6 -11.77 -10.16 -9.49
CA GLY A 6 -12.88 -9.63 -8.71
C GLY A 6 -13.15 -8.14 -8.93
N ASP A 7 -13.74 -7.51 -7.92
CA ASP A 7 -14.19 -6.11 -7.97
C ASP A 7 -13.01 -5.14 -7.70
N VAL A 8 -12.13 -4.97 -8.67
CA VAL A 8 -10.98 -4.06 -8.62
C VAL A 8 -11.23 -2.86 -9.52
N THR A 9 -11.12 -1.66 -8.96
CA THR A 9 -11.09 -0.40 -9.73
C THR A 9 -9.74 0.29 -9.51
N MET A 10 -9.14 0.76 -10.59
CA MET A 10 -7.81 1.38 -10.58
C MET A 10 -7.83 2.67 -11.41
N GLY A 11 -7.22 3.71 -10.89
CA GLY A 11 -7.05 4.98 -11.58
C GLY A 11 -5.95 4.97 -12.66
N ASP A 12 -5.59 6.16 -13.09
CA ASP A 12 -4.61 6.35 -14.16
C ASP A 12 -3.18 6.21 -13.66
N ASP A 13 -2.29 5.89 -14.59
CA ASP A 13 -0.83 5.84 -14.38
C ASP A 13 -0.34 4.87 -13.29
N CYS A 14 -1.15 3.91 -12.91
CA CYS A 14 -0.77 2.85 -11.98
C CYS A 14 0.16 1.81 -12.63
N SER A 15 0.86 1.04 -11.80
CA SER A 15 1.65 -0.11 -12.22
C SER A 15 1.51 -1.27 -11.24
N VAL A 16 1.25 -2.46 -11.78
CA VAL A 16 1.18 -3.72 -11.01
C VAL A 16 2.27 -4.64 -11.52
N TRP A 17 3.21 -4.97 -10.66
CA TRP A 17 4.46 -5.62 -11.02
C TRP A 17 4.37 -7.14 -10.96
N PHE A 18 5.50 -7.79 -11.23
CA PHE A 18 5.55 -9.25 -11.45
C PHE A 18 5.07 -10.04 -10.23
N CYS A 19 4.23 -11.03 -10.47
CA CYS A 19 3.69 -11.92 -9.45
C CYS A 19 2.86 -11.24 -8.34
N ALA A 20 2.54 -9.94 -8.46
CA ALA A 20 1.62 -9.29 -7.54
C ALA A 20 0.21 -9.86 -7.72
N VAL A 21 -0.55 -9.94 -6.63
CA VAL A 21 -1.92 -10.46 -6.62
C VAL A 21 -2.87 -9.41 -6.01
N LEU A 22 -3.88 -9.00 -6.76
CA LEU A 22 -5.00 -8.19 -6.31
C LEU A 22 -6.25 -9.06 -6.41
N ARG A 23 -6.75 -9.53 -5.27
CA ARG A 23 -7.90 -10.45 -5.25
C ARG A 23 -9.07 -9.82 -4.49
N ALA A 24 -10.07 -9.34 -5.23
CA ALA A 24 -11.28 -8.69 -4.73
C ALA A 24 -12.52 -9.58 -4.88
N ASP A 25 -12.46 -10.76 -4.30
CA ASP A 25 -13.52 -11.77 -4.37
C ASP A 25 -14.47 -11.75 -3.15
N VAL A 26 -14.10 -11.06 -2.09
CA VAL A 26 -14.91 -10.93 -0.87
C VAL A 26 -15.48 -9.52 -0.71
N ASP A 27 -14.70 -8.49 -1.03
CA ASP A 27 -15.09 -7.08 -1.00
C ASP A 27 -14.33 -6.33 -2.10
N GLY A 28 -14.53 -5.01 -2.22
CA GLY A 28 -13.90 -4.19 -3.26
C GLY A 28 -12.46 -3.80 -2.96
N ILE A 29 -11.66 -3.62 -4.01
CA ILE A 29 -10.38 -2.93 -4.00
C ILE A 29 -10.49 -1.67 -4.84
N ARG A 30 -10.21 -0.51 -4.26
CA ARG A 30 -10.29 0.81 -4.92
C ARG A 30 -8.92 1.46 -4.86
N ILE A 31 -8.34 1.72 -6.02
CA ILE A 31 -6.97 2.25 -6.17
C ILE A 31 -7.05 3.57 -6.94
N GLY A 32 -6.43 4.60 -6.39
CA GLY A 32 -6.31 5.92 -7.00
C GLY A 32 -5.32 5.95 -8.16
N ASN A 33 -4.76 7.14 -8.42
CA ASN A 33 -3.84 7.37 -9.54
C ASN A 33 -2.37 7.22 -9.11
N ARG A 34 -1.48 6.89 -10.03
CA ARG A 34 -0.02 6.83 -9.85
C ARG A 34 0.43 5.92 -8.71
N VAL A 35 -0.35 4.87 -8.45
CA VAL A 35 -0.04 3.86 -7.44
C VAL A 35 0.85 2.79 -8.06
N ASN A 36 1.84 2.31 -7.31
CA ASN A 36 2.61 1.14 -7.69
C ASN A 36 2.44 0.00 -6.68
N ILE A 37 2.11 -1.18 -7.19
CA ILE A 37 2.01 -2.43 -6.43
C ILE A 37 3.16 -3.31 -6.91
N GLN A 38 4.19 -3.44 -6.09
CA GLN A 38 5.46 -4.03 -6.50
C GLN A 38 5.43 -5.56 -6.49
N ASP A 39 6.51 -6.15 -6.98
CA ASP A 39 6.62 -7.60 -7.21
C ASP A 39 6.24 -8.41 -5.98
N GLY A 40 5.41 -9.44 -6.20
CA GLY A 40 4.96 -10.36 -5.16
C GLY A 40 4.05 -9.78 -4.09
N ALA A 41 3.69 -8.50 -4.15
CA ALA A 41 2.76 -7.92 -3.19
C ALA A 41 1.37 -8.56 -3.30
N CYS A 42 0.68 -8.71 -2.16
CA CYS A 42 -0.64 -9.28 -2.07
C CYS A 42 -1.63 -8.26 -1.51
N VAL A 43 -2.70 -7.98 -2.25
CA VAL A 43 -3.80 -7.10 -1.85
C VAL A 43 -5.08 -7.91 -1.77
N HIS A 44 -5.67 -7.99 -0.58
CA HIS A 44 -6.90 -8.73 -0.33
C HIS A 44 -7.71 -8.09 0.79
N GLN A 45 -8.88 -8.61 1.10
CA GLN A 45 -9.78 -8.06 2.12
C GLN A 45 -10.64 -9.14 2.77
N SER A 46 -11.16 -8.83 3.95
CA SER A 46 -12.24 -9.57 4.59
C SER A 46 -13.59 -8.93 4.27
N HIS A 47 -14.69 -9.64 4.54
CA HIS A 47 -16.04 -9.12 4.36
C HIS A 47 -16.25 -7.86 5.22
N GLY A 48 -16.74 -6.78 4.61
CA GLY A 48 -16.99 -5.50 5.28
C GLY A 48 -15.74 -4.65 5.54
N THR A 49 -14.57 -5.04 5.02
CA THR A 49 -13.33 -4.28 5.11
C THR A 49 -12.67 -4.12 3.73
N PRO A 50 -13.23 -3.28 2.85
CA PRO A 50 -12.65 -3.04 1.54
C PRO A 50 -11.23 -2.47 1.65
N VAL A 51 -10.43 -2.67 0.61
CA VAL A 51 -9.14 -1.99 0.49
C VAL A 51 -9.33 -0.69 -0.26
N VAL A 52 -8.85 0.40 0.34
CA VAL A 52 -8.80 1.72 -0.31
C VAL A 52 -7.35 2.18 -0.35
N ILE A 53 -6.84 2.42 -1.55
CA ILE A 53 -5.49 2.95 -1.79
C ILE A 53 -5.64 4.28 -2.53
N GLU A 54 -5.30 5.37 -1.87
CA GLU A 54 -5.38 6.70 -2.47
C GLU A 54 -4.24 6.96 -3.47
N ASP A 55 -4.19 8.15 -4.05
CA ASP A 55 -3.19 8.53 -5.05
C ASP A 55 -1.76 8.47 -4.52
N ASP A 56 -0.80 8.27 -5.41
CA ASP A 56 0.65 8.36 -5.14
C ASP A 56 1.18 7.38 -4.09
N VAL A 57 0.46 6.29 -3.80
CA VAL A 57 0.88 5.27 -2.83
C VAL A 57 1.85 4.28 -3.45
N SER A 58 2.86 3.88 -2.68
CA SER A 58 3.78 2.80 -3.04
C SER A 58 3.61 1.59 -2.11
N VAL A 59 3.34 0.42 -2.70
CA VAL A 59 3.29 -0.87 -1.98
C VAL A 59 4.52 -1.69 -2.36
N GLY A 60 5.44 -1.83 -1.42
CA GLY A 60 6.74 -2.46 -1.60
C GLY A 60 6.66 -3.96 -1.92
N HIS A 61 7.78 -4.49 -2.44
CA HIS A 61 7.90 -5.91 -2.82
C HIS A 61 7.48 -6.84 -1.67
N ASN A 62 6.69 -7.87 -2.00
CA ASN A 62 6.18 -8.88 -1.05
C ASN A 62 5.38 -8.31 0.14
N ALA A 63 4.91 -7.07 0.09
CA ALA A 63 4.05 -6.53 1.13
C ALA A 63 2.65 -7.15 1.06
N THR A 64 1.99 -7.25 2.22
CA THR A 64 0.58 -7.67 2.33
C THR A 64 -0.27 -6.49 2.78
N VAL A 65 -1.26 -6.13 1.96
CA VAL A 65 -2.24 -5.07 2.22
C VAL A 65 -3.60 -5.74 2.33
N HIS A 66 -4.14 -5.79 3.54
CA HIS A 66 -5.35 -6.54 3.82
C HIS A 66 -6.41 -5.68 4.50
N GLY A 67 -7.57 -5.47 3.83
CA GLY A 67 -8.75 -4.82 4.41
C GLY A 67 -8.52 -3.44 5.02
N CYS A 68 -7.63 -2.63 4.48
CA CYS A 68 -7.17 -1.39 5.12
C CYS A 68 -7.25 -0.18 4.18
N THR A 69 -7.03 1.01 4.73
CA THR A 69 -6.97 2.26 3.99
C THR A 69 -5.55 2.81 3.99
N LEU A 70 -5.02 3.04 2.79
CA LEU A 70 -3.73 3.67 2.55
C LEU A 70 -3.96 5.08 2.00
N ARG A 71 -3.64 6.10 2.79
CA ARG A 71 -3.85 7.49 2.41
C ARG A 71 -2.76 7.95 1.44
N ARG A 72 -3.06 9.05 0.75
CA ARG A 72 -2.23 9.63 -0.30
C ARG A 72 -0.74 9.64 0.06
N GLY A 73 0.10 9.24 -0.89
CA GLY A 73 1.55 9.34 -0.81
C GLY A 73 2.22 8.50 0.28
N CYS A 74 1.49 7.61 0.97
CA CYS A 74 2.14 6.75 1.95
C CYS A 74 2.98 5.65 1.29
N LEU A 75 3.93 5.12 2.04
CA LEU A 75 4.82 4.04 1.61
C LEU A 75 4.65 2.83 2.52
N ILE A 76 4.31 1.70 1.94
CA ILE A 76 4.34 0.38 2.61
C ILE A 76 5.65 -0.30 2.22
N GLY A 77 6.54 -0.48 3.19
CA GLY A 77 7.85 -1.06 2.98
C GLY A 77 7.81 -2.53 2.56
N MET A 78 8.92 -3.00 1.97
CA MET A 78 9.06 -4.39 1.50
C MET A 78 8.75 -5.41 2.60
N GLY A 79 7.92 -6.40 2.29
CA GLY A 79 7.53 -7.45 3.23
C GLY A 79 6.71 -7.00 4.43
N ALA A 80 6.26 -5.74 4.49
CA ALA A 80 5.39 -5.27 5.56
C ALA A 80 3.99 -5.85 5.42
N THR A 81 3.27 -5.97 6.54
CA THR A 81 1.89 -6.43 6.60
C THR A 81 1.01 -5.36 7.23
N VAL A 82 -0.06 -4.97 6.56
CA VAL A 82 -1.08 -4.04 7.08
C VAL A 82 -2.40 -4.78 7.15
N LEU A 83 -2.96 -4.89 8.35
CA LEU A 83 -4.14 -5.71 8.63
C LEU A 83 -5.46 -4.91 8.58
N ASP A 84 -6.59 -5.64 8.66
CA ASP A 84 -7.95 -5.13 8.51
C ASP A 84 -8.24 -3.88 9.34
N ALA A 85 -9.01 -2.97 8.76
CA ALA A 85 -9.43 -1.72 9.38
C ALA A 85 -8.29 -0.80 9.85
N ALA A 86 -7.02 -1.13 9.54
CA ALA A 86 -5.93 -0.20 9.76
C ALA A 86 -6.00 0.98 8.77
N GLU A 87 -5.48 2.11 9.19
CA GLU A 87 -5.35 3.30 8.34
C GLU A 87 -3.92 3.83 8.40
N VAL A 88 -3.28 3.93 7.24
CA VAL A 88 -1.94 4.51 7.10
C VAL A 88 -2.10 5.93 6.58
N GLY A 89 -1.73 6.91 7.38
CA GLY A 89 -1.95 8.33 7.12
C GLY A 89 -1.15 8.86 5.93
N GLU A 90 -1.52 10.06 5.47
CA GLU A 90 -0.91 10.72 4.32
C GLU A 90 0.60 10.89 4.52
N GLY A 91 1.39 10.49 3.52
CA GLY A 91 2.86 10.57 3.56
C GLY A 91 3.52 9.72 4.64
N ALA A 92 2.79 8.87 5.33
CA ALA A 92 3.35 8.00 6.35
C ALA A 92 4.17 6.86 5.73
N VAL A 93 5.08 6.31 6.50
CA VAL A 93 5.94 5.20 6.11
C VAL A 93 5.77 4.02 7.07
N VAL A 94 5.39 2.88 6.55
CA VAL A 94 5.48 1.59 7.23
C VAL A 94 6.80 0.96 6.81
N ALA A 95 7.73 0.78 7.76
CA ALA A 95 9.05 0.25 7.46
C ALA A 95 9.00 -1.20 6.94
N ALA A 96 10.05 -1.61 6.24
CA ALA A 96 10.16 -2.98 5.73
C ALA A 96 10.01 -4.02 6.86
N GLY A 97 9.24 -5.08 6.59
CA GLY A 97 8.97 -6.17 7.53
C GLY A 97 8.11 -5.81 8.74
N ALA A 98 7.59 -4.59 8.83
CA ALA A 98 6.72 -4.20 9.93
C ALA A 98 5.34 -4.86 9.84
N VAL A 99 4.68 -5.09 10.99
CA VAL A 99 3.31 -5.62 11.06
C VAL A 99 2.41 -4.59 11.74
N VAL A 100 1.56 -3.95 10.95
CA VAL A 100 0.53 -3.02 11.42
C VAL A 100 -0.71 -3.83 11.79
N LEU A 101 -1.04 -3.85 13.07
CA LEU A 101 -2.17 -4.63 13.60
C LEU A 101 -3.51 -4.04 13.16
N GLN A 102 -4.53 -4.89 13.21
CA GLN A 102 -5.91 -4.53 12.90
C GLN A 102 -6.36 -3.27 13.65
N GLY A 103 -7.03 -2.37 12.93
CA GLY A 103 -7.60 -1.14 13.49
C GLY A 103 -6.58 -0.06 13.88
N THR A 104 -5.28 -0.29 13.64
CA THR A 104 -4.24 0.70 13.95
C THR A 104 -4.42 1.96 13.11
N LYS A 105 -4.26 3.13 13.73
CA LYS A 105 -4.29 4.44 13.05
C LYS A 105 -2.89 5.04 13.08
N ILE A 106 -2.26 5.12 11.91
CA ILE A 106 -0.96 5.78 11.70
C ILE A 106 -1.23 7.21 11.24
N GLY A 107 -0.64 8.18 11.93
CA GLY A 107 -0.80 9.58 11.60
C GLY A 107 -0.02 10.00 10.34
N ALA A 108 -0.39 11.18 9.79
CA ALA A 108 0.30 11.71 8.62
C ALA A 108 1.79 11.94 8.90
N ASN A 109 2.64 11.61 7.90
CA ASN A 109 4.09 11.77 7.96
C ASN A 109 4.73 11.09 9.18
N GLU A 110 4.22 9.96 9.60
CA GLU A 110 4.80 9.13 10.66
C GLU A 110 5.53 7.93 10.07
N LEU A 111 6.70 7.60 10.63
CA LEU A 111 7.42 6.35 10.37
C LEU A 111 7.10 5.36 11.47
N TRP A 112 6.53 4.22 11.09
CA TRP A 112 6.25 3.10 11.99
C TRP A 112 7.08 1.88 11.61
N ALA A 113 7.62 1.15 12.59
CA ALA A 113 8.46 -0.02 12.38
C ALA A 113 8.24 -1.08 13.45
N GLY A 114 8.65 -2.32 13.15
CA GLY A 114 8.66 -3.43 14.07
C GLY A 114 7.45 -4.35 14.01
N VAL A 115 7.44 -5.38 14.87
CA VAL A 115 6.40 -6.40 14.99
C VAL A 115 6.01 -6.52 16.47
N PRO A 116 4.87 -5.99 16.91
CA PRO A 116 3.97 -5.10 16.17
C PRO A 116 4.59 -3.74 15.88
N ALA A 117 4.15 -3.10 14.79
CA ALA A 117 4.63 -1.78 14.42
C ALA A 117 4.32 -0.72 15.48
N LYS A 118 5.29 0.16 15.72
CA LYS A 118 5.18 1.30 16.64
C LYS A 118 5.75 2.55 15.99
N LEU A 119 5.27 3.71 16.43
CA LEU A 119 5.80 5.00 16.00
C LEU A 119 7.29 5.11 16.35
N VAL A 120 8.11 5.42 15.35
CA VAL A 120 9.55 5.65 15.49
C VAL A 120 9.85 7.14 15.49
N LYS A 121 9.36 7.88 14.49
CA LYS A 121 9.58 9.31 14.33
C LYS A 121 8.60 9.92 13.32
N ARG A 122 8.60 11.23 13.20
CA ARG A 122 7.97 11.93 12.08
C ARG A 122 8.94 12.09 10.91
N THR A 123 8.43 12.03 9.70
CA THR A 123 9.17 12.23 8.45
C THR A 123 8.85 13.62 7.86
N ALA A 124 9.68 14.08 6.95
CA ALA A 124 9.37 15.29 6.20
C ALA A 124 8.20 15.04 5.24
N PRO A 125 7.29 16.01 5.05
CA PRO A 125 6.23 15.92 4.06
C PRO A 125 6.79 15.64 2.65
N GLY A 126 6.14 14.75 1.88
CA GLY A 126 6.54 14.40 0.52
C GLY A 126 7.68 13.39 0.40
N GLN A 127 8.37 13.05 1.48
CA GLN A 127 9.50 12.11 1.44
C GLN A 127 9.09 10.71 0.94
N ALA A 128 7.92 10.24 1.30
CA ALA A 128 7.42 8.93 0.87
C ALA A 128 6.94 8.93 -0.59
N GLU A 129 6.44 10.05 -1.10
CA GLU A 129 5.92 10.18 -2.47
C GLU A 129 7.01 10.04 -3.53
N GLU A 130 8.28 10.31 -3.21
CA GLU A 130 9.41 10.16 -4.15
C GLU A 130 9.49 8.74 -4.72
N PHE A 131 9.08 7.73 -3.95
CA PHE A 131 9.01 6.35 -4.42
C PHE A 131 7.96 6.17 -5.53
N ALA A 132 6.78 6.76 -5.39
CA ALA A 132 5.74 6.69 -6.42
C ALA A 132 6.21 7.35 -7.71
N GLN A 133 6.85 8.52 -7.62
CA GLN A 133 7.42 9.22 -8.77
C GLN A 133 8.50 8.39 -9.47
N HIS A 134 9.37 7.72 -8.72
CA HIS A 134 10.38 6.84 -9.28
C HIS A 134 9.77 5.70 -10.10
N TYR A 135 8.70 5.08 -9.63
CA TYR A 135 8.00 4.02 -10.36
C TYR A 135 7.26 4.53 -11.61
N MET A 136 6.88 5.80 -11.67
CA MET A 136 6.37 6.42 -12.88
C MET A 136 7.41 6.44 -14.02
N GLU A 137 8.69 6.54 -13.68
CA GLU A 137 9.78 6.45 -14.67
C GLU A 137 10.12 4.99 -15.02
N ILE A 138 10.27 4.12 -14.02
CA ILE A 138 10.67 2.73 -14.24
C ILE A 138 9.65 1.97 -15.12
N LYS A 139 8.36 2.19 -14.94
CA LYS A 139 7.33 1.48 -15.73
C LYS A 139 7.45 1.71 -17.24
N LYS A 140 8.12 2.78 -17.67
CA LYS A 140 8.36 3.06 -19.09
C LYS A 140 9.37 2.12 -19.74
N TRP A 141 10.08 1.32 -18.95
CA TRP A 141 11.10 0.38 -19.45
C TRP A 141 10.50 -0.97 -19.87
N TYR A 142 9.25 -1.19 -19.53
CA TYR A 142 8.48 -2.41 -19.83
C TYR A 142 7.23 -2.11 -20.65
#